data_827bae3396e55735a616ff2c010a6eed
#
_entry.id   827bae3396e55735a616ff2c010a6eed
#
_cell.length_a   1.000
_cell.length_b   1.000
_cell.length_c   1.000
_cell.angle_alpha   90.00
_cell.angle_beta   90.00
_cell.angle_gamma   90.00
#
_symmetry.space_group_name_H-M   'P 1'
#
loop_
_entity.id
_entity.type
_entity.pdbx_description
1 polymer ?
#
loop_
_entity_poly.entity_id
_entity_poly.type
_entity_poly.pdbx_seq_one_letter_code
_entity_poly.pdbx_strand_id
1 'polypeptide(L)'
;HLGIDTIGIGRNLEDRGITDGELSFINKTMEDVYEIGLTEEEAYYLCMNDIAIVEKELLANKPIVNQLNDVRQMVLIDMAFNMGVPRLLKFKNMWMAIEKVNYPLACEEMIDSRWANQVGNRAMKLSLAMKNGEWI
;
A
#
# COMPACT_ATOMS: atom_id res chain seq x y z
N HIS A 1 -9.76 -17.81 7.37
CA HIS A 1 -8.95 -16.76 7.79
C HIS A 1 -7.58 -16.74 7.09
N LEU A 2 -6.77 -15.91 7.55
CA LEU A 2 -5.42 -15.74 7.08
C LEU A 2 -4.64 -17.03 7.15
N GLY A 3 -4.25 -17.79 6.48
CA GLY A 3 -3.54 -19.05 6.62
C GLY A 3 -2.27 -18.90 7.44
N ILE A 4 -1.65 -20.00 7.71
CA ILE A 4 -0.37 -20.04 8.42
C ILE A 4 0.74 -19.34 7.65
N ASP A 5 0.53 -19.12 6.34
CA ASP A 5 1.51 -18.51 5.46
C ASP A 5 1.48 -16.99 5.49
N THR A 6 0.48 -16.40 6.17
CA THR A 6 0.39 -14.96 6.33
C THR A 6 0.81 -14.61 7.75
N ILE A 7 1.83 -13.77 7.88
CA ILE A 7 2.38 -13.40 9.18
C ILE A 7 2.74 -11.92 9.16
N GLY A 8 2.68 -11.29 10.35
CA GLY A 8 2.89 -9.86 10.46
C GLY A 8 1.72 -9.08 9.88
N ILE A 9 1.96 -7.87 9.40
CA ILE A 9 0.92 -7.00 8.87
C ILE A 9 0.82 -7.20 7.36
N GLY A 10 0.08 -8.22 6.95
CA GLY A 10 -0.29 -8.44 5.56
C GLY A 10 0.73 -9.13 4.65
N ARG A 11 1.89 -9.53 5.15
CA ARG A 11 2.86 -10.21 4.31
C ARG A 11 2.53 -11.70 4.21
N ASN A 12 2.44 -12.23 2.99
CA ASN A 12 2.24 -13.64 2.73
C ASN A 12 3.59 -14.33 2.54
N LEU A 13 3.90 -15.30 3.40
CA LEU A 13 5.21 -15.97 3.39
C LEU A 13 5.42 -16.86 2.17
N GLU A 14 4.36 -17.44 1.59
CA GLU A 14 4.48 -18.24 0.38
C GLU A 14 4.85 -17.41 -0.83
N ASP A 15 4.27 -16.22 -0.94
CA ASP A 15 4.50 -15.35 -2.10
C ASP A 15 5.78 -14.53 -1.97
N ARG A 16 6.00 -13.95 -0.80
CA ARG A 16 7.10 -13.02 -0.60
C ARG A 16 8.20 -13.57 0.29
N GLY A 17 7.85 -14.29 1.34
CA GLY A 17 8.80 -14.77 2.34
C GLY A 17 9.40 -13.65 3.18
N ILE A 18 10.48 -13.97 3.85
CA ILE A 18 11.27 -13.02 4.65
C ILE A 18 12.72 -13.18 4.20
N THR A 19 13.36 -12.09 3.84
CA THR A 19 14.74 -12.13 3.34
C THR A 19 15.73 -12.47 4.45
N ASP A 20 16.91 -12.96 4.06
CA ASP A 20 17.98 -13.26 5.02
C ASP A 20 18.40 -12.00 5.80
N GLY A 21 18.44 -10.86 5.14
CA GLY A 21 18.74 -9.59 5.78
C GLY A 21 17.70 -9.21 6.83
N GLU A 22 16.43 -9.43 6.52
CA GLU A 22 15.34 -9.18 7.47
C GLU A 22 15.42 -10.13 8.66
N LEU A 23 15.63 -11.41 8.41
CA LEU A 23 15.78 -12.41 9.47
C LEU A 23 16.97 -12.07 10.39
N SER A 24 18.07 -11.67 9.79
CA SER A 24 19.25 -11.25 10.57
C SER A 24 18.94 -10.04 11.44
N PHE A 25 18.22 -9.06 10.91
CA PHE A 25 17.83 -7.86 11.64
C PHE A 25 16.96 -8.18 12.86
N ILE A 26 15.97 -9.07 12.69
CA ILE A 26 15.09 -9.45 13.80
C ILE A 26 15.67 -10.58 14.66
N ASN A 27 16.84 -11.10 14.31
CA ASN A 27 17.55 -12.16 15.03
C ASN A 27 16.73 -13.43 15.19
N LYS A 28 16.13 -13.87 14.08
CA LYS A 28 15.32 -15.10 14.00
C LYS A 28 15.63 -15.89 12.74
N THR A 29 15.33 -17.20 12.78
CA THR A 29 15.31 -18.04 11.60
C THR A 29 13.87 -18.17 11.11
N MET A 30 13.67 -18.68 9.89
CA MET A 30 12.31 -18.97 9.41
C MET A 30 11.60 -19.98 10.30
N GLU A 31 12.32 -20.95 10.82
CA GLU A 31 11.77 -21.92 11.77
C GLU A 31 11.23 -21.21 13.02
N ASP A 32 11.99 -20.27 13.56
CA ASP A 32 11.54 -19.46 14.70
C ASP A 32 10.28 -18.69 14.38
N VAL A 33 10.20 -18.11 13.19
CA VAL A 33 9.03 -17.33 12.75
C VAL A 33 7.78 -18.22 12.74
N TYR A 34 7.89 -19.45 12.22
CA TYR A 34 6.75 -20.37 12.18
C TYR A 34 6.36 -20.89 13.57
N GLU A 35 7.33 -21.12 14.45
CA GLU A 35 7.07 -21.67 15.77
C GLU A 35 6.64 -20.65 16.81
N ILE A 36 7.28 -19.46 16.80
CA ILE A 36 7.08 -18.44 17.85
C ILE A 36 6.30 -17.26 17.32
N GLY A 37 6.29 -17.04 16.01
CA GLY A 37 5.69 -15.88 15.40
C GLY A 37 6.59 -14.65 15.45
N LEU A 38 5.99 -13.50 15.22
CA LEU A 38 6.66 -12.19 15.21
C LEU A 38 6.08 -11.30 16.30
N THR A 39 6.92 -10.46 16.89
CA THR A 39 6.42 -9.39 17.74
C THR A 39 5.77 -8.31 16.88
N GLU A 40 5.01 -7.41 17.50
CA GLU A 40 4.41 -6.28 16.78
C GLU A 40 5.47 -5.40 16.13
N GLU A 41 6.60 -5.18 16.83
CA GLU A 41 7.71 -4.39 16.29
C GLU A 41 8.34 -5.05 15.08
N GLU A 42 8.53 -6.37 15.13
CA GLU A 42 9.08 -7.13 14.01
C GLU A 42 8.13 -7.11 12.81
N ALA A 43 6.83 -7.31 13.05
CA ALA A 43 5.83 -7.25 12.01
C ALA A 43 5.77 -5.85 11.38
N TYR A 44 5.87 -4.81 12.19
CA TYR A 44 5.91 -3.43 11.72
C TYR A 44 7.13 -3.17 10.84
N TYR A 45 8.30 -3.66 11.26
CA TYR A 45 9.53 -3.55 10.48
C TYR A 45 9.35 -4.17 9.09
N LEU A 46 8.80 -5.38 9.02
CA LEU A 46 8.56 -6.06 7.74
C LEU A 46 7.55 -5.29 6.89
N CYS A 47 6.50 -4.76 7.51
CA CYS A 47 5.49 -3.97 6.83
C CYS A 47 6.09 -2.69 6.24
N MET A 48 6.95 -2.00 6.99
CA MET A 48 7.61 -0.79 6.50
C MET A 48 8.53 -1.09 5.33
N ASN A 49 9.18 -2.25 5.33
CA ASN A 49 9.98 -2.67 4.19
C ASN A 49 9.12 -2.89 2.94
N ASP A 50 7.94 -3.48 3.12
CA ASP A 50 7.00 -3.69 2.01
C ASP A 50 6.49 -2.37 1.45
N ILE A 51 6.16 -1.43 2.32
CA ILE A 51 5.71 -0.10 1.92
C ILE A 51 6.82 0.62 1.13
N ALA A 52 8.07 0.52 1.58
CA ALA A 52 9.20 1.14 0.88
C ALA A 52 9.38 0.57 -0.54
N ILE A 53 9.18 -0.74 -0.71
CA ILE A 53 9.26 -1.38 -2.03
C ILE A 53 8.14 -0.89 -2.93
N VAL A 54 6.91 -0.82 -2.41
CA VAL A 54 5.75 -0.34 -3.15
C VAL A 54 5.92 1.13 -3.55
N GLU A 55 6.38 1.95 -2.63
CA GLU A 55 6.64 3.37 -2.90
C GLU A 55 7.66 3.54 -4.03
N LYS A 56 8.75 2.79 -3.97
CA LYS A 56 9.78 2.84 -4.99
C LYS A 56 9.24 2.45 -6.36
N GLU A 57 8.46 1.38 -6.43
CA GLU A 57 7.85 0.92 -7.68
C GLU A 57 6.86 1.96 -8.21
N LEU A 58 6.03 2.51 -7.34
CA LEU A 58 5.04 3.51 -7.73
C LEU A 58 5.71 4.77 -8.29
N LEU A 59 6.74 5.28 -7.61
CA LEU A 59 7.47 6.47 -8.06
C LEU A 59 8.19 6.24 -9.38
N ALA A 60 8.70 5.02 -9.60
CA ALA A 60 9.34 4.67 -10.87
C ALA A 60 8.35 4.72 -12.04
N ASN A 61 7.11 4.32 -11.81
CA ASN A 61 6.06 4.28 -12.84
C ASN A 61 5.28 5.59 -12.94
N LYS A 62 5.13 6.31 -11.85
CA LYS A 62 4.36 7.56 -11.78
C LYS A 62 5.12 8.63 -11.01
N PRO A 63 6.14 9.25 -11.62
CA PRO A 63 6.93 10.30 -10.95
C PRO A 63 6.09 11.47 -10.43
N ILE A 64 4.91 11.71 -11.01
CA ILE A 64 4.00 12.76 -10.56
C ILE A 64 3.67 12.64 -9.06
N VAL A 65 3.68 11.43 -8.52
CA VAL A 65 3.40 11.19 -7.10
C VAL A 65 4.34 12.00 -6.20
N ASN A 66 5.60 12.15 -6.60
CA ASN A 66 6.59 12.89 -5.82
C ASN A 66 6.26 14.40 -5.72
N GLN A 67 5.40 14.90 -6.58
CA GLN A 67 4.99 16.32 -6.58
C GLN A 67 3.74 16.59 -5.74
N LEU A 68 3.09 15.51 -5.27
CA LEU A 68 1.89 15.64 -4.45
C LEU A 68 2.26 15.93 -2.99
N ASN A 69 1.30 16.47 -2.23
CA ASN A 69 1.52 16.63 -0.79
C ASN A 69 1.57 15.27 -0.10
N ASP A 70 2.00 15.26 1.15
CA ASP A 70 2.22 14.01 1.89
C ASP A 70 0.97 13.14 2.00
N VAL A 71 -0.19 13.76 2.22
CA VAL A 71 -1.45 13.02 2.37
C VAL A 71 -1.81 12.31 1.06
N ARG A 72 -1.75 13.02 -0.06
CA ARG A 72 -2.07 12.44 -1.36
C ARG A 72 -1.08 11.35 -1.77
N GLN A 73 0.20 11.53 -1.44
CA GLN A 73 1.19 10.48 -1.63
C GLN A 73 0.81 9.23 -0.85
N MET A 74 0.46 9.38 0.42
CA MET A 74 0.07 8.26 1.27
C MET A 74 -1.20 7.55 0.77
N VAL A 75 -2.16 8.30 0.24
CA VAL A 75 -3.36 7.70 -0.36
C VAL A 75 -2.98 6.73 -1.48
N LEU A 76 -2.11 7.16 -2.38
CA LEU A 76 -1.70 6.33 -3.51
C LEU A 76 -0.82 5.15 -3.08
N ILE A 77 0.05 5.36 -2.11
CA ILE A 77 0.87 4.28 -1.54
C ILE A 77 -0.02 3.24 -0.87
N ASP A 78 -1.03 3.69 -0.11
CA ASP A 78 -1.99 2.79 0.54
C ASP A 78 -2.74 1.95 -0.49
N MET A 79 -3.26 2.58 -1.54
CA MET A 79 -3.92 1.88 -2.64
C MET A 79 -2.98 0.86 -3.31
N ALA A 80 -1.76 1.28 -3.60
CA ALA A 80 -0.77 0.40 -4.22
C ALA A 80 -0.41 -0.78 -3.32
N PHE A 81 -0.31 -0.55 -2.03
CA PHE A 81 -0.01 -1.61 -1.06
C PHE A 81 -1.13 -2.64 -1.01
N ASN A 82 -2.38 -2.21 -1.11
CA ASN A 82 -3.54 -3.10 -1.03
C ASN A 82 -3.83 -3.85 -2.33
N MET A 83 -3.73 -3.19 -3.47
CA MET A 83 -4.12 -3.79 -4.75
C MET A 83 -2.96 -4.15 -5.67
N GLY A 84 -1.76 -3.70 -5.35
CA GLY A 84 -0.58 -3.83 -6.21
C GLY A 84 -0.45 -2.67 -7.18
N VAL A 85 0.80 -2.29 -7.48
CA VAL A 85 1.08 -1.19 -8.41
C VAL A 85 0.50 -1.44 -9.80
N PRO A 86 0.64 -2.64 -10.40
CA PRO A 86 0.08 -2.87 -11.74
C PRO A 86 -1.42 -2.57 -11.84
N ARG A 87 -2.19 -2.95 -10.82
CA ARG A 87 -3.63 -2.69 -10.80
C ARG A 87 -3.93 -1.20 -10.63
N LEU A 88 -3.17 -0.52 -9.77
CA LEU A 88 -3.33 0.92 -9.57
C LEU A 88 -3.02 1.70 -10.83
N LEU A 89 -2.04 1.27 -11.62
CA LEU A 89 -1.69 1.93 -12.87
C LEU A 89 -2.82 1.90 -13.90
N LYS A 90 -3.78 1.00 -13.75
CA LYS A 90 -4.94 0.91 -14.64
C LYS A 90 -6.02 1.96 -14.37
N PHE A 91 -5.89 2.72 -13.29
CA PHE A 91 -6.81 3.83 -12.98
C PHE A 91 -6.51 5.05 -13.85
N LYS A 92 -6.60 4.89 -15.15
CA LYS A 92 -6.15 5.90 -16.13
C LYS A 92 -6.79 7.27 -15.94
N ASN A 93 -8.11 7.30 -15.73
CA ASN A 93 -8.81 8.57 -15.57
C ASN A 93 -8.43 9.27 -14.26
N MET A 94 -8.20 8.50 -13.20
CA MET A 94 -7.70 9.05 -11.94
C MET A 94 -6.32 9.71 -12.14
N TRP A 95 -5.41 9.02 -12.83
CA TRP A 95 -4.07 9.55 -13.10
C TRP A 95 -4.11 10.80 -13.96
N MET A 96 -4.97 10.82 -14.97
CA MET A 96 -5.15 12.02 -15.80
C MET A 96 -5.64 13.20 -14.96
N ALA A 97 -6.59 12.96 -14.07
CA ALA A 97 -7.10 14.00 -13.18
C ALA A 97 -6.01 14.53 -12.24
N ILE A 98 -5.20 13.63 -11.68
CA ILE A 98 -4.08 14.00 -10.80
C ILE A 98 -3.07 14.87 -11.56
N GLU A 99 -2.71 14.48 -12.78
CA GLU A 99 -1.76 15.24 -13.59
C GLU A 99 -2.26 16.65 -13.92
N LYS A 100 -3.58 16.82 -14.04
CA LYS A 100 -4.22 18.11 -14.28
C LYS A 100 -4.54 18.87 -13.00
N VAL A 101 -4.10 18.35 -11.86
CA VAL A 101 -4.39 18.92 -10.53
C VAL A 101 -5.90 19.01 -10.27
N ASN A 102 -6.67 18.12 -10.85
CA ASN A 102 -8.11 18.04 -10.66
C ASN A 102 -8.44 16.95 -9.64
N TYR A 103 -8.19 17.25 -8.37
CA TYR A 103 -8.37 16.28 -7.30
C TYR A 103 -9.83 15.90 -7.02
N PRO A 104 -10.81 16.81 -7.17
CA PRO A 104 -12.22 16.38 -7.10
C PRO A 104 -12.57 15.30 -8.12
N LEU A 105 -12.09 15.43 -9.35
CA LEU A 105 -12.31 14.39 -10.36
C LEU A 105 -11.57 13.11 -10.02
N ALA A 106 -10.33 13.19 -9.51
CA ALA A 106 -9.61 12.01 -9.06
C ALA A 106 -10.39 11.26 -7.98
N CYS A 107 -10.98 11.97 -7.04
CA CYS A 107 -11.84 11.41 -6.00
C CYS A 107 -13.03 10.66 -6.61
N GLU A 108 -13.71 11.27 -7.57
CA GLU A 108 -14.86 10.65 -8.24
C GLU A 108 -14.46 9.35 -8.95
N GLU A 109 -13.31 9.35 -9.64
CA GLU A 109 -12.82 8.17 -10.34
C GLU A 109 -12.45 7.05 -9.35
N MET A 110 -11.92 7.40 -8.18
CA MET A 110 -11.63 6.42 -7.13
C MET A 110 -12.91 5.80 -6.58
N ILE A 111 -13.91 6.62 -6.27
CA ILE A 111 -15.19 6.15 -5.72
C ILE A 111 -15.93 5.26 -6.73
N ASP A 112 -15.83 5.57 -8.00
CA ASP A 112 -16.54 4.88 -9.08
C ASP A 112 -15.83 3.60 -9.54
N SER A 113 -14.87 3.14 -8.80
CA SER A 113 -14.07 1.98 -9.16
C SER A 113 -14.55 0.70 -8.50
N ARG A 114 -14.12 -0.44 -9.07
CA ARG A 114 -14.38 -1.75 -8.49
C ARG A 114 -13.73 -1.90 -7.11
N TRP A 115 -12.54 -1.30 -6.96
CA TRP A 115 -11.83 -1.27 -5.69
C TRP A 115 -12.67 -0.62 -4.59
N ALA A 116 -13.35 0.49 -4.89
CA ALA A 116 -14.20 1.17 -3.91
C ALA A 116 -15.30 0.25 -3.38
N ASN A 117 -15.88 -0.57 -4.26
CA ASN A 117 -16.91 -1.53 -3.86
C ASN A 117 -16.34 -2.65 -2.98
N GLN A 118 -15.09 -3.02 -3.18
CA GLN A 118 -14.44 -4.09 -2.42
C GLN A 118 -14.00 -3.67 -1.03
N VAL A 119 -13.54 -2.43 -0.87
CA VAL A 119 -12.96 -1.98 0.40
C VAL A 119 -13.87 -1.02 1.20
N GLY A 120 -14.99 -0.60 0.64
CA GLY A 120 -16.04 0.13 1.35
C GLY A 120 -15.59 1.45 1.96
N ASN A 121 -15.75 1.59 3.28
CA ASN A 121 -15.44 2.83 4.00
C ASN A 121 -14.01 3.31 3.83
N ARG A 122 -13.06 2.39 3.66
CA ARG A 122 -11.67 2.75 3.43
C ARG A 122 -11.52 3.50 2.12
N ALA A 123 -12.19 3.05 1.06
CA ALA A 123 -12.17 3.73 -0.22
C ALA A 123 -12.71 5.15 -0.12
N MET A 124 -13.80 5.34 0.61
CA MET A 124 -14.39 6.65 0.82
C MET A 124 -13.41 7.58 1.54
N LYS A 125 -12.77 7.09 2.59
CA LYS A 125 -11.82 7.86 3.37
C LYS A 125 -10.61 8.28 2.54
N LEU A 126 -10.05 7.35 1.77
CA LEU A 126 -8.91 7.62 0.89
C LEU A 126 -9.29 8.59 -0.23
N SER A 127 -10.48 8.42 -0.81
CA SER A 127 -10.96 9.28 -1.88
C SER A 127 -11.14 10.73 -1.40
N LEU A 128 -11.70 10.92 -0.21
CA LEU A 128 -11.86 12.25 0.37
C LEU A 128 -10.52 12.88 0.71
N ALA A 129 -9.56 12.08 1.20
CA ALA A 129 -8.21 12.57 1.47
C ALA A 129 -7.51 12.99 0.18
N MET A 130 -7.74 12.27 -0.91
CA MET A 130 -7.23 12.67 -2.23
C MET A 130 -7.81 14.02 -2.66
N LYS A 131 -9.12 14.19 -2.51
CA LYS A 131 -9.79 15.42 -2.88
C LYS A 131 -9.31 16.62 -2.07
N ASN A 132 -9.23 16.46 -0.77
CA ASN A 132 -8.97 17.55 0.16
C ASN A 132 -7.50 17.80 0.46
N GLY A 133 -6.65 16.80 0.24
CA GLY A 133 -5.23 16.89 0.55
C GLY A 133 -4.92 16.82 2.04
N GLU A 134 -5.88 16.34 2.84
CA GLU A 134 -5.72 16.19 4.29
C GLU A 134 -6.61 15.05 4.78
N TRP A 135 -6.22 14.46 5.90
CA TRP A 135 -7.04 13.43 6.55
C TRP A 135 -8.22 14.08 7.29
N ILE A 136 -9.34 13.43 7.20
CA ILE A 136 -10.58 13.91 7.82
C ILE A 136 -10.90 13.08 9.06
#